data_43f7f0805b049cd594a54a230c7f2fb8
#
_entry.id   43f7f0805b049cd594a54a230c7f2fb8
#
_cell.length_a   1.000
_cell.length_b   1.000
_cell.length_c   1.000
_cell.angle_alpha   90.00
_cell.angle_beta   90.00
_cell.angle_gamma   90.00
#
_symmetry.space_group_name_H-M   'P 1'
#
loop_
_entity.id
_entity.type
_entity.pdbx_description
1 polymer ?
#
loop_
_entity_poly.entity_id
_entity_poly.type
_entity_poly.pdbx_seq_one_letter_code
_entity_poly.pdbx_strand_id
1 'polypeptide(L)'
;ASTGIRVGELVKLNRSDIDFQERQCVVFGKGNKERQVYFNARTKLHLQQYLDERTDDNPALFVSLLSPHNRLSISGVEVCIKKNGLRLDIPKVHPHKFRRTLATMAIDKGMPIEQVQRLLGHVRIDTTLQYAIVNQNNVKIAHKKYLG
;
A
#
# COMPACT_ATOMS: atom_id res chain seq x y z
N ALA A 1 2.59 -2.28 4.48
CA ALA A 1 2.35 -3.05 3.24
C ALA A 1 0.87 -3.39 3.01
N SER A 2 -0.07 -2.94 3.86
CA SER A 2 -1.49 -3.35 3.77
C SER A 2 -2.28 -2.72 2.61
N THR A 3 -1.80 -1.65 2.01
CA THR A 3 -2.58 -0.83 1.08
C THR A 3 -2.33 -1.11 -0.40
N GLY A 4 -1.16 -1.59 -0.76
CA GLY A 4 -0.75 -1.69 -2.17
C GLY A 4 -0.66 -0.36 -2.92
N ILE A 5 -0.66 0.78 -2.21
CA ILE A 5 -0.57 2.11 -2.80
C ILE A 5 0.76 2.33 -3.53
N ARG A 6 0.75 3.07 -4.62
CA ARG A 6 1.99 3.51 -5.28
C ARG A 6 2.59 4.70 -4.53
N VAL A 7 3.91 4.79 -4.53
CA VAL A 7 4.60 5.90 -3.83
C VAL A 7 4.18 7.26 -4.36
N GLY A 8 3.97 7.40 -5.67
CA GLY A 8 3.49 8.64 -6.28
C GLY A 8 2.06 9.00 -5.89
N GLU A 9 1.20 8.03 -5.63
CA GLU A 9 -0.15 8.24 -5.09
C GLU A 9 -0.09 8.62 -3.60
N LEU A 10 0.77 7.94 -2.84
CA LEU A 10 0.94 8.14 -1.40
C LEU A 10 1.31 9.59 -1.06
N VAL A 11 2.30 10.16 -1.77
CA VAL A 11 2.80 11.51 -1.47
C VAL A 11 1.82 12.62 -1.83
N LYS A 12 0.81 12.33 -2.65
CA LYS A 12 -0.25 13.29 -3.01
C LYS A 12 -1.39 13.34 -2.01
N LEU A 13 -1.51 12.35 -1.10
CA LEU A 13 -2.58 12.31 -0.13
C LEU A 13 -2.53 13.48 0.85
N ASN A 14 -3.71 13.99 1.18
CA ASN A 14 -3.95 14.95 2.24
C ASN A 14 -4.55 14.24 3.47
N ARG A 15 -4.50 14.89 4.63
CA ARG A 15 -5.17 14.39 5.85
C ARG A 15 -6.67 14.15 5.62
N SER A 16 -7.32 15.06 4.87
CA SER A 16 -8.75 15.01 4.56
C SER A 16 -9.17 13.88 3.64
N ASP A 17 -8.22 13.23 2.95
CA ASP A 17 -8.53 12.12 2.04
C ASP A 17 -8.76 10.79 2.77
N ILE A 18 -8.46 10.73 4.07
CA ILE A 18 -8.50 9.50 4.86
C ILE A 18 -9.85 9.32 5.55
N ASP A 19 -10.57 8.29 5.15
CA ASP A 19 -11.73 7.80 5.88
C ASP A 19 -11.30 6.77 6.92
N PHE A 20 -11.21 7.22 8.17
CA PHE A 20 -10.81 6.35 9.29
C PHE A 20 -11.92 5.37 9.72
N GLN A 21 -13.17 5.69 9.45
CA GLN A 21 -14.29 4.83 9.80
C GLN A 21 -14.30 3.61 8.88
N GLU A 22 -14.31 3.83 7.57
CA GLU A 22 -14.31 2.77 6.55
C GLU A 22 -12.91 2.24 6.25
N ARG A 23 -11.85 2.85 6.80
CA ARG A 23 -10.45 2.48 6.58
C ARG A 23 -10.05 2.46 5.12
N GLN A 24 -10.37 3.54 4.43
CA GLN A 24 -10.11 3.68 3.00
C GLN A 24 -9.69 5.11 2.64
N CYS A 25 -9.15 5.26 1.46
CA CYS A 25 -8.94 6.55 0.81
C CYS A 25 -9.03 6.39 -0.71
N VAL A 26 -9.30 7.50 -1.39
CA VAL A 26 -9.28 7.56 -2.84
C VAL A 26 -7.92 8.08 -3.30
N VAL A 27 -7.32 7.43 -4.27
CA VAL A 27 -6.07 7.84 -4.90
C VAL A 27 -6.24 8.03 -6.40
N PHE A 28 -5.42 8.90 -6.97
CA PHE A 28 -5.43 9.21 -8.40
C PHE A 28 -4.13 8.69 -9.04
N GLY A 29 -4.29 7.72 -9.93
CA GLY A 29 -3.19 7.11 -10.66
C GLY A 29 -2.88 7.83 -11.98
N LYS A 30 -2.14 7.14 -12.85
CA LYS A 30 -1.79 7.64 -14.19
C LYS A 30 -3.06 7.98 -14.98
N GLY A 31 -3.05 9.15 -15.62
CA GLY A 31 -4.22 9.63 -16.37
C GLY A 31 -5.38 10.08 -15.47
N ASN A 32 -5.08 10.45 -14.23
CA ASN A 32 -6.08 10.90 -13.25
C ASN A 32 -7.18 9.87 -12.96
N LYS A 33 -6.88 8.59 -13.17
CA LYS A 33 -7.81 7.50 -12.86
C LYS A 33 -7.89 7.29 -11.35
N GLU A 34 -9.11 7.41 -10.87
CA GLU A 34 -9.47 7.23 -9.48
C GLU A 34 -9.54 5.74 -9.11
N ARG A 35 -9.05 5.38 -7.92
CA ARG A 35 -9.29 4.07 -7.30
C ARG A 35 -9.32 4.15 -5.79
N GLN A 36 -10.07 3.25 -5.18
CA GLN A 36 -10.07 3.12 -3.73
C GLN A 36 -8.90 2.26 -3.24
N VAL A 37 -8.34 2.67 -2.11
CA VAL A 37 -7.28 1.97 -1.39
C VAL A 37 -7.76 1.72 0.03
N TYR A 38 -7.53 0.50 0.50
CA TYR A 38 -7.96 0.05 1.83
C TYR A 38 -6.77 -0.15 2.74
N PHE A 39 -6.97 0.05 4.04
CA PHE A 39 -5.95 -0.21 5.06
C PHE A 39 -6.55 -0.95 6.26
N ASN A 40 -5.71 -1.75 6.91
CA ASN A 40 -6.15 -2.55 8.05
C ASN A 40 -6.20 -1.74 9.35
N ALA A 41 -6.78 -2.34 10.40
CA ALA A 41 -6.93 -1.69 11.71
C ALA A 41 -5.59 -1.25 12.32
N ARG A 42 -4.52 -2.04 12.13
CA ARG A 42 -3.18 -1.70 12.62
C ARG A 42 -2.64 -0.43 11.94
N THR A 43 -2.82 -0.31 10.63
CA THR A 43 -2.44 0.91 9.88
C THR A 43 -3.24 2.11 10.35
N LYS A 44 -4.56 1.93 10.61
CA LYS A 44 -5.41 2.98 11.17
C LYS A 44 -4.82 3.54 12.47
N LEU A 45 -4.50 2.66 13.42
CA LEU A 45 -3.95 3.07 14.72
C LEU A 45 -2.65 3.87 14.58
N HIS A 46 -1.71 3.37 13.80
CA HIS A 46 -0.44 4.06 13.57
C HIS A 46 -0.60 5.39 12.84
N LEU A 47 -1.54 5.47 11.91
CA LEU A 47 -1.80 6.70 11.17
C LEU A 47 -2.47 7.75 12.06
N GLN A 48 -3.41 7.36 12.91
CA GLN A 48 -4.03 8.24 13.90
C GLN A 48 -2.97 8.77 14.87
N GLN A 49 -2.15 7.90 15.46
CA GLN A 49 -1.08 8.28 16.35
C GLN A 49 -0.11 9.27 15.67
N TYR A 50 0.30 8.99 14.43
CA TYR A 50 1.18 9.88 13.67
C TYR A 50 0.55 11.27 13.49
N LEU A 51 -0.73 11.35 13.17
CA LEU A 51 -1.42 12.64 12.99
C LEU A 51 -1.60 13.39 14.32
N ASP A 52 -1.84 12.68 15.42
CA ASP A 52 -1.98 13.27 16.76
C ASP A 52 -0.65 13.87 17.28
N GLU A 53 0.49 13.27 16.89
CA GLU A 53 1.82 13.74 17.25
C GLU A 53 2.29 14.94 16.39
N ARG A 54 1.59 15.25 15.30
CA ARG A 54 1.97 16.36 14.42
C ARG A 54 1.60 17.71 15.01
N THR A 55 2.53 18.64 14.91
CA THR A 55 2.38 20.03 15.39
C THR A 55 2.29 21.08 14.29
N ASP A 56 2.44 20.65 13.01
CA ASP A 56 2.36 21.51 11.84
C ASP A 56 0.94 21.61 11.28
N ASP A 57 0.68 22.64 10.47
CA ASP A 57 -0.62 22.89 9.82
C ASP A 57 -0.66 22.43 8.36
N ASN A 58 0.36 21.69 7.88
CA ASN A 58 0.42 21.26 6.49
C ASN A 58 -0.75 20.27 6.21
N PRO A 59 -1.55 20.49 5.15
CA PRO A 59 -2.65 19.60 4.79
C PRO A 59 -2.18 18.23 4.29
N ALA A 60 -0.92 18.10 3.89
CA ALA A 60 -0.37 16.82 3.42
C ALA A 60 -0.49 15.73 4.48
N LEU A 61 -0.81 14.51 4.05
CA LEU A 61 -0.85 13.35 4.95
C LEU A 61 0.53 13.07 5.53
N PHE A 62 1.56 13.06 4.71
CA PHE A 62 2.93 12.82 5.14
C PHE A 62 3.82 14.03 4.87
N VAL A 63 4.58 14.43 5.89
CA VAL A 63 5.49 15.56 5.85
C VAL A 63 6.90 15.18 6.29
N SER A 64 7.86 16.00 5.92
CA SER A 64 9.23 15.89 6.42
C SER A 64 9.28 16.12 7.93
N LEU A 65 10.12 15.38 8.63
CA LEU A 65 10.39 15.59 10.05
C LEU A 65 11.23 16.87 10.30
N LEU A 66 11.86 17.40 9.25
CA LEU A 66 12.65 18.61 9.30
C LEU A 66 11.77 19.83 9.05
N SER A 67 11.98 20.90 9.84
CA SER A 67 11.34 22.20 9.59
C SER A 67 11.67 22.69 8.17
N PRO A 68 10.71 23.24 7.41
CA PRO A 68 9.37 23.66 7.80
C PRO A 68 8.26 22.58 7.64
N HIS A 69 8.57 21.30 7.70
CA HIS A 69 7.62 20.18 7.59
C HIS A 69 6.84 20.18 6.26
N ASN A 70 7.56 20.31 5.16
CA ASN A 70 6.98 20.25 3.81
C ASN A 70 6.44 18.85 3.51
N ARG A 71 5.48 18.78 2.56
CA ARG A 71 4.99 17.53 2.02
C ARG A 71 6.15 16.61 1.66
N LEU A 72 6.07 15.36 2.12
CA LEU A 72 7.10 14.36 1.83
C LEU A 72 7.13 14.04 0.33
N SER A 73 8.32 14.09 -0.26
CA SER A 73 8.53 13.74 -1.67
C SER A 73 8.69 12.24 -1.86
N ILE A 74 8.62 11.77 -3.11
CA ILE A 74 8.90 10.37 -3.45
C ILE A 74 10.29 9.96 -2.95
N SER A 75 11.31 10.77 -3.22
CA SER A 75 12.67 10.50 -2.74
C SER A 75 12.76 10.50 -1.21
N GLY A 76 12.00 11.35 -0.54
CA GLY A 76 11.91 11.37 0.93
C GLY A 76 11.34 10.06 1.48
N VAL A 77 10.28 9.52 0.87
CA VAL A 77 9.73 8.20 1.24
C VAL A 77 10.76 7.10 1.03
N GLU A 78 11.44 7.09 -0.11
CA GLU A 78 12.45 6.08 -0.44
C GLU A 78 13.61 6.10 0.55
N VAL A 79 14.10 7.28 0.93
CA VAL A 79 15.14 7.45 1.96
C VAL A 79 14.68 6.92 3.32
N CYS A 80 13.45 7.24 3.74
CA CYS A 80 12.89 6.75 5.00
C CYS A 80 12.81 5.22 5.02
N ILE A 81 12.30 4.62 3.96
CA ILE A 81 12.17 3.17 3.83
C ILE A 81 13.54 2.50 3.83
N LYS A 82 14.51 3.06 3.09
CA LYS A 82 15.88 2.54 3.04
C LYS A 82 16.56 2.57 4.42
N LYS A 83 16.43 3.69 5.14
CA LYS A 83 16.98 3.81 6.52
C LYS A 83 16.36 2.77 7.46
N ASN A 84 15.05 2.57 7.39
CA ASN A 84 14.38 1.57 8.21
C ASN A 84 14.80 0.14 7.83
N GLY A 85 14.98 -0.13 6.54
CA GLY A 85 15.52 -1.41 6.08
C GLY A 85 16.92 -1.70 6.64
N LEU A 86 17.82 -0.72 6.62
CA LEU A 86 19.17 -0.86 7.18
C LEU A 86 19.15 -1.14 8.69
N ARG A 87 18.26 -0.49 9.45
CA ARG A 87 18.11 -0.74 10.90
C ARG A 87 17.63 -2.17 11.22
N LEU A 88 16.93 -2.79 10.29
CA LEU A 88 16.36 -4.14 10.45
C LEU A 88 17.16 -5.21 9.70
N ASP A 89 18.34 -4.88 9.20
CA ASP A 89 19.19 -5.77 8.37
C ASP A 89 18.45 -6.33 7.14
N ILE A 90 17.50 -5.55 6.60
CA ILE A 90 16.76 -5.91 5.38
C ILE A 90 17.38 -5.15 4.20
N PRO A 91 18.13 -5.80 3.31
CA PRO A 91 18.75 -5.15 2.18
C PRO A 91 17.74 -4.77 1.10
N LYS A 92 18.06 -3.72 0.34
CA LYS A 92 17.34 -3.32 -0.89
C LYS A 92 15.83 -3.12 -0.68
N VAL A 93 15.45 -2.43 0.41
CA VAL A 93 14.05 -2.08 0.65
C VAL A 93 13.67 -0.86 -0.20
N HIS A 94 12.59 -1.00 -0.97
CA HIS A 94 12.02 0.07 -1.79
C HIS A 94 10.49 -0.09 -1.92
N PRO A 95 9.73 0.95 -2.31
CA PRO A 95 8.27 0.93 -2.31
C PRO A 95 7.65 -0.23 -3.10
N HIS A 96 8.20 -0.60 -4.25
CA HIS A 96 7.69 -1.71 -5.05
C HIS A 96 7.71 -3.07 -4.33
N LYS A 97 8.67 -3.30 -3.42
CA LYS A 97 8.70 -4.54 -2.64
C LYS A 97 7.46 -4.71 -1.78
N PHE A 98 6.96 -3.63 -1.18
CA PHE A 98 5.73 -3.70 -0.38
C PHE A 98 4.51 -4.08 -1.23
N ARG A 99 4.42 -3.56 -2.44
CA ARG A 99 3.34 -3.91 -3.37
C ARG A 99 3.42 -5.36 -3.83
N ARG A 100 4.62 -5.83 -4.18
CA ARG A 100 4.85 -7.24 -4.54
C ARG A 100 4.47 -8.18 -3.40
N THR A 101 4.92 -7.87 -2.19
CA THR A 101 4.60 -8.65 -1.00
C THR A 101 3.09 -8.71 -0.78
N LEU A 102 2.39 -7.58 -0.89
CA LEU A 102 0.92 -7.56 -0.77
C LEU A 102 0.26 -8.43 -1.84
N ALA A 103 0.67 -8.30 -3.11
CA ALA A 103 0.12 -9.09 -4.21
C ALA A 103 0.29 -10.59 -3.97
N THR A 104 1.51 -11.02 -3.63
CA THR A 104 1.82 -12.42 -3.35
C THR A 104 1.01 -12.94 -2.16
N MET A 105 0.98 -12.19 -1.06
CA MET A 105 0.20 -12.58 0.12
C MET A 105 -1.30 -12.66 -0.14
N ALA A 106 -1.85 -11.76 -0.94
CA ALA A 106 -3.26 -11.76 -1.30
C ALA A 106 -3.63 -12.99 -2.14
N ILE A 107 -2.80 -13.30 -3.14
CA ILE A 107 -2.95 -14.47 -4.00
C ILE A 107 -2.82 -15.76 -3.18
N ASP A 108 -1.81 -15.86 -2.31
CA ASP A 108 -1.58 -17.03 -1.46
C ASP A 108 -2.75 -17.28 -0.48
N LYS A 109 -3.42 -16.22 -0.06
CA LYS A 109 -4.63 -16.30 0.77
C LYS A 109 -5.90 -16.58 -0.02
N GLY A 110 -5.81 -16.75 -1.34
CA GLY A 110 -6.92 -17.11 -2.21
C GLY A 110 -7.74 -15.92 -2.73
N MET A 111 -7.22 -14.69 -2.67
CA MET A 111 -7.88 -13.56 -3.33
C MET A 111 -7.85 -13.77 -4.85
N PRO A 112 -9.00 -13.66 -5.55
CA PRO A 112 -9.04 -13.75 -7.01
C PRO A 112 -8.11 -12.72 -7.66
N ILE A 113 -7.42 -13.14 -8.73
CA ILE A 113 -6.40 -12.29 -9.38
C ILE A 113 -6.96 -10.98 -9.92
N GLU A 114 -8.21 -10.97 -10.37
CA GLU A 114 -8.91 -9.77 -10.83
C GLU A 114 -9.12 -8.77 -9.70
N GLN A 115 -9.36 -9.25 -8.47
CA GLN A 115 -9.46 -8.39 -7.29
C GLN A 115 -8.10 -7.83 -6.90
N VAL A 116 -7.03 -8.64 -6.99
CA VAL A 116 -5.65 -8.16 -6.76
C VAL A 116 -5.26 -7.12 -7.80
N GLN A 117 -5.63 -7.34 -9.06
CA GLN A 117 -5.42 -6.36 -10.13
C GLN A 117 -6.08 -5.01 -9.80
N ARG A 118 -7.34 -5.01 -9.38
CA ARG A 118 -8.06 -3.78 -8.99
C ARG A 118 -7.44 -3.12 -7.76
N LEU A 119 -7.09 -3.91 -6.75
CA LEU A 119 -6.45 -3.43 -5.53
C LEU A 119 -5.14 -2.68 -5.83
N LEU A 120 -4.34 -3.21 -6.74
CA LEU A 120 -3.07 -2.61 -7.15
C LEU A 120 -3.23 -1.53 -8.22
N GLY A 121 -4.39 -1.43 -8.87
CA GLY A 121 -4.63 -0.50 -9.97
C GLY A 121 -3.80 -0.82 -11.21
N HIS A 122 -3.59 -2.11 -11.52
CA HIS A 122 -2.96 -2.55 -12.75
C HIS A 122 -3.97 -2.45 -13.91
N VAL A 123 -3.58 -1.80 -15.01
CA VAL A 123 -4.41 -1.69 -16.22
C VAL A 123 -4.52 -3.05 -16.91
N ARG A 124 -3.46 -3.84 -16.88
CA ARG A 124 -3.37 -5.17 -17.50
C ARG A 124 -3.23 -6.26 -16.44
N ILE A 125 -3.97 -7.36 -16.63
CA ILE A 125 -3.94 -8.50 -15.70
C ILE A 125 -2.61 -9.24 -15.73
N ASP A 126 -1.93 -9.30 -16.87
CA ASP A 126 -0.61 -9.93 -17.01
C ASP A 126 0.45 -9.29 -16.09
N THR A 127 0.33 -8.00 -15.77
CA THR A 127 1.17 -7.34 -14.76
C THR A 127 0.95 -7.94 -13.36
N THR A 128 -0.26 -8.37 -13.04
CA THR A 128 -0.58 -9.03 -11.76
C THR A 128 -0.21 -10.52 -11.79
N LEU A 129 -0.36 -11.18 -12.93
CA LEU A 129 -0.07 -12.61 -13.12
C LEU A 129 1.38 -12.99 -12.80
N GLN A 130 2.35 -12.07 -13.00
CA GLN A 130 3.74 -12.34 -12.63
C GLN A 130 3.95 -12.60 -11.13
N TYR A 131 2.97 -12.30 -10.28
CA TYR A 131 2.99 -12.60 -8.84
C TYR A 131 2.22 -13.88 -8.50
N ALA A 132 1.50 -14.44 -9.47
CA ALA A 132 0.74 -15.67 -9.29
C ALA A 132 1.67 -16.88 -9.48
N ILE A 133 2.17 -17.42 -8.38
CA ILE A 133 2.80 -18.73 -8.36
C ILE A 133 1.67 -19.73 -8.09
N VAL A 134 1.39 -20.60 -9.05
CA VAL A 134 0.41 -21.70 -8.86
C VAL A 134 1.00 -22.67 -7.86
N ASN A 135 0.54 -22.60 -6.62
CA ASN A 135 0.88 -23.53 -5.56
C ASN A 135 -0.18 -24.61 -5.50
N GLN A 136 0.21 -25.89 -5.58
CA GLN A 136 -0.69 -27.03 -5.50
C GLN A 136 -1.52 -27.04 -4.20
N ASN A 137 -0.97 -26.54 -3.12
CA ASN A 137 -1.73 -26.39 -1.87
C ASN A 137 -2.88 -25.40 -2.01
N ASN A 138 -2.68 -24.30 -2.74
CA ASN A 138 -3.72 -23.30 -2.99
C ASN A 138 -4.82 -23.87 -3.90
N VAL A 139 -4.46 -24.68 -4.89
CA VAL A 139 -5.43 -25.41 -5.74
C VAL A 139 -6.27 -26.37 -4.89
N LYS A 140 -5.65 -27.13 -4.00
CA LYS A 140 -6.34 -28.06 -3.08
C LYS A 140 -7.30 -27.34 -2.13
N ILE A 141 -6.86 -26.21 -1.56
CA ILE A 141 -7.69 -25.39 -0.67
C ILE A 141 -8.89 -24.81 -1.43
N ALA A 142 -8.64 -24.26 -2.61
CA ALA A 142 -9.69 -23.70 -3.46
C ALA A 142 -10.69 -24.78 -3.89
N HIS A 143 -10.22 -25.96 -4.31
CA HIS A 143 -11.09 -27.09 -4.64
C HIS A 143 -12.03 -27.44 -3.48
N LYS A 144 -11.47 -27.61 -2.26
CA LYS A 144 -12.27 -27.91 -1.07
C LYS A 144 -13.29 -26.82 -0.73
N LYS A 145 -12.90 -25.56 -0.92
CA LYS A 145 -13.75 -24.40 -0.59
C LYS A 145 -14.92 -24.23 -1.55
N TYR A 146 -14.70 -24.47 -2.83
CA TYR A 146 -15.66 -24.13 -3.88
C TYR A 146 -16.37 -25.33 -4.51
N LEU A 147 -15.77 -26.52 -4.44
CA LEU A 147 -16.29 -27.72 -5.08
C LEU A 147 -16.54 -28.88 -4.11
N GLY A 148 -16.30 -28.68 -2.83
CA GLY A 148 -16.52 -29.68 -1.80
C GLY A 148 -15.32 -30.52 -1.51
#